data_7c8817e3d37b422b8476854abb062066
#
_entry.id   7c8817e3d37b422b8476854abb062066
#
_cell.length_a   1.000
_cell.length_b   1.000
_cell.length_c   1.000
_cell.angle_alpha   90.00
_cell.angle_beta   90.00
_cell.angle_gamma   90.00
#
_symmetry.space_group_name_H-M   'P 1'
#
loop_
_entity.id
_entity.type
_entity.pdbx_description
1 polymer ?
#
loop_
_entity_poly.entity_id
_entity_poly.type
_entity_poly.pdbx_seq_one_letter_code
_entity_poly.pdbx_strand_id
1 'polypeptide(L)'
;MQRRQFHQTSLIGALLCATYQHAWALSLGDISNADAGRGVKAALAQGAQAAVALLGRPDGFLGNPKVRIGLPGYLEDAAKVMKSMGQGKRIDELVTSINRAAEAAVPLGKDIL
;
A
#
# COMPACT_ATOMS: atom_id res chain seq x y z
N MET A 1 43.33 -16.53 -19.71
CA MET A 1 42.19 -16.45 -20.63
C MET A 1 40.87 -16.15 -19.90
N GLN A 2 40.62 -16.67 -18.73
CA GLN A 2 39.40 -16.42 -18.00
C GLN A 2 39.20 -14.98 -17.53
N ARG A 3 40.24 -14.21 -17.28
CA ARG A 3 40.18 -12.80 -16.88
C ARG A 3 39.68 -11.84 -17.98
N ARG A 4 39.92 -12.18 -19.25
CA ARG A 4 39.45 -11.35 -20.37
C ARG A 4 37.96 -11.49 -20.66
N GLN A 5 37.38 -12.65 -20.38
CA GLN A 5 35.92 -12.86 -20.54
C GLN A 5 35.10 -12.15 -19.44
N PHE A 6 35.67 -12.01 -18.24
CA PHE A 6 34.99 -11.33 -17.13
C PHE A 6 34.87 -9.81 -17.35
N HIS A 7 35.88 -9.18 -17.98
CA HIS A 7 35.85 -7.76 -18.31
C HIS A 7 34.89 -7.42 -19.45
N GLN A 8 34.66 -8.30 -20.40
CA GLN A 8 33.71 -8.07 -21.48
C GLN A 8 32.24 -8.15 -21.01
N THR A 9 31.93 -9.04 -20.10
CA THR A 9 30.57 -9.18 -19.51
C THR A 9 30.21 -7.99 -18.62
N SER A 10 31.15 -7.42 -17.87
CA SER A 10 30.87 -6.25 -17.03
C SER A 10 30.71 -4.95 -17.83
N LEU A 11 31.40 -4.80 -18.99
CA LEU A 11 31.23 -3.67 -19.89
C LEU A 11 29.86 -3.66 -20.58
N ILE A 12 29.34 -4.80 -20.97
CA ILE A 12 28.00 -4.94 -21.58
C ILE A 12 26.91 -4.61 -20.55
N GLY A 13 27.08 -5.06 -19.31
CA GLY A 13 26.14 -4.76 -18.23
C GLY A 13 26.09 -3.25 -17.90
N ALA A 14 27.24 -2.58 -17.88
CA ALA A 14 27.33 -1.13 -17.62
C ALA A 14 26.72 -0.30 -18.75
N LEU A 15 26.88 -0.72 -20.01
CA LEU A 15 26.29 -0.06 -21.18
C LEU A 15 24.76 -0.19 -21.20
N LEU A 16 24.20 -1.34 -20.81
CA LEU A 16 22.76 -1.52 -20.70
C LEU A 16 22.13 -0.65 -19.61
N CYS A 17 22.76 -0.53 -18.44
CA CYS A 17 22.30 0.36 -17.37
C CYS A 17 22.34 1.83 -17.78
N ALA A 18 23.37 2.27 -18.51
CA ALA A 18 23.49 3.65 -19.01
C ALA A 18 22.41 3.99 -20.03
N THR A 19 22.06 3.07 -20.95
CA THR A 19 20.99 3.29 -21.93
C THR A 19 19.61 3.36 -21.28
N TYR A 20 19.34 2.61 -20.24
CA TYR A 20 18.09 2.71 -19.47
C TYR A 20 17.93 4.06 -18.76
N GLN A 21 18.99 4.59 -18.17
CA GLN A 21 18.96 5.90 -17.51
C GLN A 21 18.73 7.05 -18.50
N HIS A 22 19.31 6.99 -19.67
CA HIS A 22 19.08 8.00 -20.73
C HIS A 22 17.66 7.96 -21.30
N ALA A 23 17.06 6.78 -21.46
CA ALA A 23 15.68 6.65 -21.93
C ALA A 23 14.68 7.25 -20.94
N TRP A 24 14.90 7.08 -19.64
CA TRP A 24 14.09 7.71 -18.59
C TRP A 24 14.23 9.24 -18.56
N ALA A 25 15.43 9.76 -18.64
CA ALA A 25 15.70 11.19 -18.63
C ALA A 25 15.08 11.90 -19.85
N LEU A 26 15.14 11.29 -21.05
CA LEU A 26 14.54 11.83 -22.27
C LEU A 26 13.00 11.81 -22.19
N SER A 27 12.38 10.76 -21.66
CA SER A 27 10.92 10.71 -21.53
C SER A 27 10.39 11.68 -20.48
N LEU A 28 11.13 11.96 -19.41
CA LEU A 28 10.78 12.97 -18.41
C LEU A 28 10.92 14.41 -18.95
N GLY A 29 11.90 14.66 -19.81
CA GLY A 29 12.11 15.98 -20.43
C GLY A 29 11.03 16.37 -21.44
N ASP A 30 10.42 15.40 -22.11
CA ASP A 30 9.38 15.61 -23.13
C ASP A 30 7.95 15.68 -22.55
N ILE A 31 7.76 15.40 -21.27
CA ILE A 31 6.43 15.44 -20.63
C ILE A 31 6.08 16.89 -20.28
N SER A 32 4.99 17.40 -20.87
CA SER A 32 4.43 18.71 -20.50
C SER A 32 3.84 18.67 -19.09
N ASN A 33 3.68 19.84 -18.44
CA ASN A 33 3.03 19.94 -17.13
C ASN A 33 1.61 19.38 -17.14
N ALA A 34 0.87 19.54 -18.23
CA ALA A 34 -0.47 18.98 -18.39
C ALA A 34 -0.44 17.45 -18.49
N ASP A 35 0.53 16.88 -19.22
CA ASP A 35 0.71 15.43 -19.34
C ASP A 35 1.20 14.81 -18.02
N ALA A 36 2.10 15.50 -17.31
CA ALA A 36 2.52 15.09 -15.97
C ALA A 36 1.32 15.07 -14.99
N GLY A 37 0.46 16.08 -15.01
CA GLY A 37 -0.76 16.14 -14.22
C GLY A 37 -1.74 15.00 -14.52
N ARG A 38 -1.92 14.65 -15.80
CA ARG A 38 -2.74 13.50 -16.21
C ARG A 38 -2.13 12.18 -15.76
N GLY A 39 -0.80 12.03 -15.85
CA GLY A 39 -0.10 10.85 -15.39
C GLY A 39 -0.26 10.62 -13.89
N VAL A 40 -0.10 11.68 -13.08
CA VAL A 40 -0.32 11.62 -11.62
C VAL A 40 -1.77 11.27 -11.30
N LYS A 41 -2.73 11.90 -11.98
CA LYS A 41 -4.16 11.61 -11.80
C LYS A 41 -4.49 10.15 -12.11
N ALA A 42 -3.98 9.62 -13.22
CA ALA A 42 -4.17 8.22 -13.61
C ALA A 42 -3.54 7.26 -12.59
N ALA A 43 -2.35 7.55 -12.10
CA ALA A 43 -1.67 6.75 -11.08
C ALA A 43 -2.44 6.75 -9.75
N LEU A 44 -2.94 7.89 -9.32
CA LEU A 44 -3.77 8.02 -8.12
C LEU A 44 -5.09 7.26 -8.26
N ALA A 45 -5.75 7.35 -9.42
CA ALA A 45 -6.99 6.61 -9.69
C ALA A 45 -6.76 5.10 -9.65
N GLN A 46 -5.69 4.59 -10.26
CA GLN A 46 -5.33 3.18 -10.21
C GLN A 46 -4.96 2.73 -8.79
N GLY A 47 -4.21 3.55 -8.08
CA GLY A 47 -3.87 3.29 -6.67
C GLY A 47 -5.11 3.23 -5.78
N ALA A 48 -6.03 4.16 -5.96
CA ALA A 48 -7.30 4.17 -5.24
C ALA A 48 -8.15 2.93 -5.53
N GLN A 49 -8.25 2.52 -6.79
CA GLN A 49 -8.97 1.29 -7.19
C GLN A 49 -8.34 0.05 -6.55
N ALA A 50 -7.02 -0.07 -6.59
CA ALA A 50 -6.30 -1.17 -5.96
C ALA A 50 -6.51 -1.20 -4.44
N ALA A 51 -6.43 -0.04 -3.78
CA ALA A 51 -6.68 0.09 -2.35
C ALA A 51 -8.11 -0.32 -1.98
N VAL A 52 -9.11 0.15 -2.73
CA VAL A 52 -10.52 -0.22 -2.51
C VAL A 52 -10.72 -1.72 -2.69
N ALA A 53 -10.10 -2.32 -3.70
CA ALA A 53 -10.21 -3.76 -3.96
C ALA A 53 -9.59 -4.60 -2.84
N LEU A 54 -8.46 -4.15 -2.28
CA LEU A 54 -7.76 -4.86 -1.20
C LEU A 54 -8.39 -4.65 0.17
N LEU A 55 -8.78 -3.42 0.48
CA LEU A 55 -9.27 -3.04 1.81
C LEU A 55 -10.78 -3.25 1.97
N GLY A 56 -11.55 -3.14 0.90
CA GLY A 56 -13.00 -3.30 0.92
C GLY A 56 -13.49 -4.75 0.93
N ARG A 57 -12.61 -5.71 0.78
CA ARG A 57 -12.95 -7.14 0.85
C ARG A 57 -13.02 -7.62 2.30
N PRO A 58 -13.70 -8.75 2.61
CA PRO A 58 -13.65 -9.37 3.93
C PRO A 58 -12.20 -9.60 4.37
N ASP A 59 -11.89 -9.26 5.62
CA ASP A 59 -10.54 -9.30 6.20
C ASP A 59 -9.52 -8.32 5.59
N GLY A 60 -9.94 -7.39 4.74
CA GLY A 60 -9.07 -6.36 4.20
C GLY A 60 -8.46 -5.44 5.27
N PHE A 61 -9.21 -5.15 6.35
CA PHE A 61 -8.72 -4.47 7.54
C PHE A 61 -8.39 -5.46 8.66
N LEU A 62 -9.33 -6.30 9.05
CA LEU A 62 -9.19 -7.19 10.19
C LEU A 62 -8.04 -8.20 10.01
N GLY A 63 -7.86 -8.74 8.83
CA GLY A 63 -6.81 -9.70 8.49
C GLY A 63 -5.48 -9.07 8.07
N ASN A 64 -5.40 -7.74 7.98
CA ASN A 64 -4.20 -7.03 7.57
C ASN A 64 -3.57 -6.27 8.74
N PRO A 65 -2.46 -6.75 9.32
CA PRO A 65 -1.85 -6.11 10.50
C PRO A 65 -1.36 -4.68 10.24
N LYS A 66 -1.13 -4.28 8.99
CA LYS A 66 -0.69 -2.93 8.64
C LYS A 66 -1.78 -1.87 8.76
N VAL A 67 -3.04 -2.27 8.57
CA VAL A 67 -4.19 -1.33 8.56
C VAL A 67 -5.24 -1.68 9.60
N ARG A 68 -5.12 -2.82 10.26
CA ARG A 68 -6.05 -3.27 11.31
C ARG A 68 -6.22 -2.19 12.37
N ILE A 69 -7.46 -1.84 12.65
CA ILE A 69 -7.81 -0.86 13.66
C ILE A 69 -7.89 -1.57 15.02
N GLY A 70 -6.97 -1.20 15.92
CA GLY A 70 -6.99 -1.66 17.30
C GLY A 70 -7.74 -0.67 18.20
N LEU A 71 -7.79 -0.99 19.50
CA LEU A 71 -8.31 -0.06 20.49
C LEU A 71 -7.35 1.12 20.66
N PRO A 72 -7.85 2.36 20.83
CA PRO A 72 -7.03 3.49 21.24
C PRO A 72 -6.28 3.22 22.56
N GLY A 73 -5.08 3.77 22.73
CA GLY A 73 -4.23 3.50 23.89
C GLY A 73 -4.90 3.76 25.23
N TYR A 74 -5.75 4.79 25.31
CA TYR A 74 -6.49 5.12 26.52
C TYR A 74 -7.59 4.07 26.89
N LEU A 75 -8.01 3.26 25.93
CA LEU A 75 -8.95 2.15 26.16
C LEU A 75 -8.27 0.81 26.42
N GLU A 76 -6.96 0.71 26.19
CA GLU A 76 -6.23 -0.56 26.40
C GLU A 76 -6.23 -1.00 27.86
N ASP A 77 -6.09 -0.07 28.79
CA ASP A 77 -6.12 -0.38 30.22
C ASP A 77 -7.52 -0.86 30.66
N ALA A 78 -8.57 -0.20 30.16
CA ALA A 78 -9.93 -0.64 30.39
C ALA A 78 -10.18 -2.05 29.80
N ALA A 79 -9.63 -2.31 28.61
CA ALA A 79 -9.73 -3.60 27.96
C ALA A 79 -9.04 -4.71 28.78
N LYS A 80 -7.88 -4.42 29.35
CA LYS A 80 -7.16 -5.36 30.25
C LYS A 80 -8.00 -5.72 31.47
N VAL A 81 -8.63 -4.73 32.11
CA VAL A 81 -9.54 -4.95 33.24
C VAL A 81 -10.74 -5.82 32.84
N MET A 82 -11.35 -5.51 31.69
CA MET A 82 -12.48 -6.31 31.18
C MET A 82 -12.07 -7.75 30.86
N LYS A 83 -10.89 -7.96 30.29
CA LYS A 83 -10.35 -9.32 30.04
C LYS A 83 -10.15 -10.10 31.33
N SER A 84 -9.63 -9.45 32.37
CA SER A 84 -9.48 -10.09 33.71
C SER A 84 -10.80 -10.44 34.36
N MET A 85 -11.87 -9.73 34.01
CA MET A 85 -13.24 -10.00 34.47
C MET A 85 -14.01 -11.02 33.60
N GLY A 86 -13.36 -11.66 32.64
CA GLY A 86 -13.98 -12.61 31.72
C GLY A 86 -14.74 -12.00 30.56
N GLN A 87 -14.60 -10.70 30.32
CA GLN A 87 -15.27 -9.95 29.24
C GLN A 87 -14.40 -9.76 27.99
N GLY A 88 -13.31 -10.52 27.85
CA GLY A 88 -12.40 -10.43 26.71
C GLY A 88 -13.07 -10.63 25.35
N LYS A 89 -14.08 -11.51 25.30
CA LYS A 89 -14.84 -11.78 24.07
C LYS A 89 -15.54 -10.51 23.54
N ARG A 90 -16.10 -9.67 24.42
CA ARG A 90 -16.76 -8.42 24.04
C ARG A 90 -15.78 -7.42 23.44
N ILE A 91 -14.55 -7.38 23.95
CA ILE A 91 -13.49 -6.54 23.40
C ILE A 91 -13.13 -7.02 21.99
N ASP A 92 -12.96 -8.31 21.77
CA ASP A 92 -12.66 -8.87 20.45
C ASP A 92 -13.80 -8.65 19.47
N GLU A 93 -15.05 -8.75 19.90
CA GLU A 93 -16.24 -8.44 19.10
C GLU A 93 -16.27 -6.96 18.70
N LEU A 94 -15.91 -6.04 19.60
CA LEU A 94 -15.83 -4.61 19.32
C LEU A 94 -14.77 -4.32 18.26
N VAL A 95 -13.56 -4.83 18.42
CA VAL A 95 -12.46 -4.66 17.45
C VAL A 95 -12.86 -5.23 16.09
N THR A 96 -13.47 -6.41 16.07
CA THR A 96 -13.99 -7.02 14.85
C THR A 96 -15.03 -6.13 14.18
N SER A 97 -15.99 -5.61 14.93
CA SER A 97 -17.06 -4.73 14.40
C SER A 97 -16.51 -3.45 13.80
N ILE A 98 -15.51 -2.83 14.43
CA ILE A 98 -14.87 -1.61 13.93
C ILE A 98 -14.17 -1.90 12.60
N ASN A 99 -13.42 -2.98 12.51
CA ASN A 99 -12.72 -3.35 11.27
C ASN A 99 -13.69 -3.75 10.15
N ARG A 100 -14.78 -4.47 10.47
CA ARG A 100 -15.82 -4.80 9.49
C ARG A 100 -16.55 -3.55 8.99
N ALA A 101 -16.81 -2.58 9.86
CA ALA A 101 -17.37 -1.30 9.46
C ALA A 101 -16.42 -0.53 8.52
N ALA A 102 -15.12 -0.54 8.81
CA ALA A 102 -14.11 0.06 7.94
C ALA A 102 -14.08 -0.63 6.56
N GLU A 103 -14.09 -1.95 6.51
CA GLU A 103 -14.14 -2.73 5.28
C GLU A 103 -15.39 -2.40 4.44
N ALA A 104 -16.53 -2.26 5.08
CA ALA A 104 -17.80 -1.89 4.42
C ALA A 104 -17.82 -0.43 3.94
N ALA A 105 -17.12 0.46 4.64
CA ALA A 105 -17.05 1.88 4.27
C ALA A 105 -16.14 2.15 3.06
N VAL A 106 -15.11 1.34 2.84
CA VAL A 106 -14.12 1.56 1.76
C VAL A 106 -14.77 1.65 0.37
N PRO A 107 -15.67 0.73 -0.04
CA PRO A 107 -16.33 0.83 -1.35
C PRO A 107 -17.17 2.08 -1.53
N LEU A 108 -17.72 2.62 -0.43
CA LEU A 108 -18.51 3.86 -0.45
C LEU A 108 -17.66 5.09 -0.74
N GLY A 109 -16.37 5.05 -0.43
CA GLY A 109 -15.42 6.12 -0.72
C GLY A 109 -14.96 6.15 -2.18
N LYS A 110 -15.25 5.13 -2.97
CA LYS A 110 -14.79 5.01 -4.36
C LYS A 110 -15.22 6.19 -5.23
N ASP A 111 -16.42 6.68 -5.05
CA ASP A 111 -16.98 7.78 -5.84
C ASP A 111 -16.42 9.15 -5.43
N ILE A 112 -15.75 9.23 -4.29
CA ILE A 112 -15.14 10.44 -3.75
C ILE A 112 -13.67 10.57 -4.17
N LEU A 113 -13.01 9.45 -4.43
CA LEU A 113 -11.62 9.37 -4.85
C LEU A 113 -11.48 9.55 -6.36
#